data_353838a2164b55562d42060725a633df
#
_entry.id   353838a2164b55562d42060725a633df
#
_cell.length_a   1.000
_cell.length_b   1.000
_cell.length_c   1.000
_cell.angle_alpha   90.00
_cell.angle_beta   90.00
_cell.angle_gamma   90.00
#
_symmetry.space_group_name_H-M   'P 1'
#
loop_
_entity.id
_entity.type
_entity.pdbx_description
1 polymer ?
#
loop_
_entity_poly.entity_id
_entity_poly.type
_entity_poly.pdbx_seq_one_letter_code
_entity_poly.pdbx_strand_id
1 'polypeptide(L)'
;MSHSYHHEETPDSIYKIIDTFSNATPHVPVHRRETVFQSLMVTCGVTESLHIGWLTLAVKHVVAQRGDNIQDPTDYFDLMTSLIGRFSVREIIDSSVKMASYLSEIKFKMTPDDLKKDKILDTNMTQDDIINFHYFINFFMYRLYSSHDFIHGQLARITEEEELNLNEAYGTLLNKLLQYTEVIFKIPLSYWSRQNEPYF
;
A
#
# COMPACT_ATOMS: atom_id res chain seq x y z
N MET A 1 -35.24 -21.07 -7.20
CA MET A 1 -35.05 -19.76 -6.54
C MET A 1 -33.72 -19.83 -5.78
N SER A 2 -32.65 -19.42 -6.43
CA SER A 2 -31.31 -19.36 -5.81
C SER A 2 -31.14 -17.95 -5.24
N HIS A 3 -31.23 -17.84 -3.91
CA HIS A 3 -30.82 -16.61 -3.20
C HIS A 3 -29.30 -16.49 -3.29
N SER A 4 -28.81 -15.68 -4.20
CA SER A 4 -27.44 -15.18 -4.18
C SER A 4 -27.33 -14.24 -2.98
N TYR A 5 -26.76 -14.72 -1.89
CA TYR A 5 -26.30 -13.87 -0.79
C TYR A 5 -25.03 -13.16 -1.25
N HIS A 6 -25.18 -12.01 -1.91
CA HIS A 6 -24.12 -11.02 -1.96
C HIS A 6 -24.02 -10.43 -0.54
N HIS A 7 -23.15 -11.02 0.28
CA HIS A 7 -22.63 -10.31 1.44
C HIS A 7 -21.79 -9.16 0.87
N GLU A 8 -22.31 -7.94 0.89
CA GLU A 8 -21.44 -6.75 0.81
C GLU A 8 -20.51 -6.83 2.02
N GLU A 9 -19.29 -7.25 1.79
CA GLU A 9 -18.27 -7.23 2.83
C GLU A 9 -18.04 -5.78 3.24
N THR A 10 -18.25 -5.48 4.51
CA THR A 10 -17.99 -4.14 5.01
C THR A 10 -16.47 -3.87 4.96
N PRO A 11 -16.02 -2.61 4.78
CA PRO A 11 -14.59 -2.27 4.76
C PRO A 11 -13.80 -2.85 5.95
N ASP A 12 -14.47 -2.99 7.11
CA ASP A 12 -13.89 -3.59 8.31
C ASP A 12 -13.61 -5.09 8.18
N SER A 13 -14.45 -5.80 7.44
CA SER A 13 -14.26 -7.24 7.17
C SER A 13 -13.08 -7.45 6.23
N ILE A 14 -12.97 -6.64 5.18
CA ILE A 14 -11.87 -6.68 4.20
C ILE A 14 -10.55 -6.46 4.93
N TYR A 15 -10.46 -5.41 5.74
CA TYR A 15 -9.24 -5.11 6.50
C TYR A 15 -8.82 -6.29 7.37
N LYS A 16 -9.73 -6.87 8.18
CA LYS A 16 -9.42 -8.00 9.06
C LYS A 16 -8.91 -9.22 8.30
N ILE A 17 -9.50 -9.50 7.15
CA ILE A 17 -9.08 -10.60 6.29
C ILE A 17 -7.64 -10.34 5.79
N ILE A 18 -7.37 -9.16 5.24
CA ILE A 18 -6.07 -8.78 4.71
C ILE A 18 -5.01 -8.79 5.82
N ASP A 19 -5.29 -8.24 7.00
CA ASP A 19 -4.35 -8.25 8.13
C ASP A 19 -4.04 -9.68 8.58
N THR A 20 -5.05 -10.54 8.66
CA THR A 20 -4.85 -11.96 9.00
C THR A 20 -3.92 -12.66 8.02
N PHE A 21 -4.13 -12.46 6.70
CA PHE A 21 -3.25 -13.03 5.68
C PHE A 21 -1.86 -12.41 5.68
N SER A 22 -1.75 -11.11 5.93
CA SER A 22 -0.46 -10.43 6.06
C SER A 22 0.36 -10.95 7.23
N ASN A 23 -0.29 -11.22 8.36
CA ASN A 23 0.35 -11.86 9.53
C ASN A 23 0.79 -13.31 9.24
N ALA A 24 0.08 -14.02 8.36
CA ALA A 24 0.43 -15.38 7.97
C ALA A 24 1.51 -15.44 6.87
N THR A 25 1.85 -14.32 6.22
CA THR A 25 2.81 -14.25 5.10
C THR A 25 4.15 -14.95 5.39
N PRO A 26 4.76 -14.83 6.59
CA PRO A 26 6.00 -15.53 6.92
C PRO A 26 5.90 -17.06 6.78
N HIS A 27 4.72 -17.61 7.02
CA HIS A 27 4.48 -19.04 6.99
C HIS A 27 4.08 -19.57 5.59
N VAL A 28 3.83 -18.65 4.65
CA VAL A 28 3.52 -18.99 3.25
C VAL A 28 4.82 -19.11 2.46
N PRO A 29 5.07 -20.21 1.73
CA PRO A 29 6.23 -20.34 0.85
C PRO A 29 6.33 -19.15 -0.13
N VAL A 30 7.52 -18.57 -0.29
CA VAL A 30 7.76 -17.32 -1.06
C VAL A 30 7.09 -17.37 -2.44
N HIS A 31 7.28 -18.49 -3.19
CA HIS A 31 6.72 -18.67 -4.53
C HIS A 31 5.18 -18.75 -4.58
N ARG A 32 4.49 -18.83 -3.45
CA ARG A 32 3.02 -18.86 -3.37
C ARG A 32 2.42 -17.54 -2.86
N ARG A 33 3.22 -16.69 -2.23
CA ARG A 33 2.73 -15.45 -1.60
C ARG A 33 1.99 -14.57 -2.58
N GLU A 34 2.57 -14.32 -3.74
CA GLU A 34 1.98 -13.50 -4.79
C GLU A 34 0.60 -14.02 -5.23
N THR A 35 0.51 -15.33 -5.55
CA THR A 35 -0.76 -15.94 -5.98
C THR A 35 -1.82 -15.89 -4.88
N VAL A 36 -1.44 -16.11 -3.62
CA VAL A 36 -2.35 -16.03 -2.48
C VAL A 36 -2.88 -14.61 -2.31
N PHE A 37 -2.00 -13.60 -2.34
CA PHE A 37 -2.41 -12.20 -2.21
C PHE A 37 -3.23 -11.72 -3.41
N GLN A 38 -2.86 -12.10 -4.63
CA GLN A 38 -3.66 -11.80 -5.82
C GLN A 38 -5.08 -12.37 -5.69
N SER A 39 -5.21 -13.65 -5.31
CA SER A 39 -6.51 -14.29 -5.13
C SER A 39 -7.33 -13.63 -4.03
N LEU A 40 -6.67 -13.23 -2.94
CA LEU A 40 -7.29 -12.51 -1.83
C LEU A 40 -7.86 -11.16 -2.31
N MET A 41 -7.06 -10.35 -3.03
CA MET A 41 -7.50 -9.05 -3.55
C MET A 41 -8.67 -9.21 -4.51
N VAL A 42 -8.62 -10.21 -5.41
CA VAL A 42 -9.72 -10.49 -6.34
C VAL A 42 -11.00 -10.90 -5.59
N THR A 43 -10.87 -11.74 -4.57
CA THR A 43 -12.02 -12.21 -3.78
C THR A 43 -12.66 -11.09 -2.97
N CYS A 44 -11.86 -10.18 -2.39
CA CYS A 44 -12.36 -9.04 -1.61
C CYS A 44 -12.78 -7.85 -2.48
N GLY A 45 -12.62 -7.94 -3.80
CA GLY A 45 -12.79 -6.82 -4.73
C GLY A 45 -11.54 -5.95 -4.80
N VAL A 46 -10.86 -5.95 -5.96
CA VAL A 46 -9.54 -5.30 -6.13
C VAL A 46 -9.59 -3.83 -5.75
N THR A 47 -10.60 -3.10 -6.20
CA THR A 47 -10.75 -1.66 -5.94
C THR A 47 -10.82 -1.34 -4.44
N GLU A 48 -11.42 -2.24 -3.64
CA GLU A 48 -11.59 -2.01 -2.20
C GLU A 48 -10.44 -2.58 -1.36
N SER A 49 -9.69 -3.54 -1.89
CA SER A 49 -8.73 -4.32 -1.10
C SER A 49 -7.26 -4.03 -1.42
N LEU A 50 -6.92 -3.69 -2.66
CA LEU A 50 -5.52 -3.59 -3.09
C LEU A 50 -4.74 -2.51 -2.32
N HIS A 51 -5.33 -1.32 -2.14
CA HIS A 51 -4.69 -0.26 -1.36
C HIS A 51 -4.51 -0.66 0.11
N ILE A 52 -5.49 -1.36 0.71
CA ILE A 52 -5.39 -1.88 2.08
C ILE A 52 -4.25 -2.90 2.15
N GLY A 53 -4.16 -3.81 1.16
CA GLY A 53 -3.09 -4.79 1.08
C GLY A 53 -1.71 -4.16 1.06
N TRP A 54 -1.48 -3.18 0.20
CA TRP A 54 -0.20 -2.47 0.12
C TRP A 54 0.13 -1.72 1.41
N LEU A 55 -0.83 -1.00 2.00
CA LEU A 55 -0.62 -0.28 3.25
C LEU A 55 -0.33 -1.23 4.41
N THR A 56 -1.05 -2.34 4.52
CA THR A 56 -0.83 -3.35 5.57
C THR A 56 0.55 -4.01 5.43
N LEU A 57 0.94 -4.39 4.20
CA LEU A 57 2.27 -4.96 3.95
C LEU A 57 3.39 -3.94 4.27
N ALA A 58 3.18 -2.66 3.99
CA ALA A 58 4.13 -1.61 4.34
C ALA A 58 4.28 -1.45 5.86
N VAL A 59 3.19 -1.52 6.63
CA VAL A 59 3.26 -1.54 8.09
C VAL A 59 4.06 -2.74 8.58
N LYS A 60 3.78 -3.94 8.04
CA LYS A 60 4.53 -5.15 8.42
C LYS A 60 6.02 -5.03 8.08
N HIS A 61 6.36 -4.44 6.92
CA HIS A 61 7.75 -4.16 6.55
C HIS A 61 8.44 -3.28 7.59
N VAL A 62 7.83 -2.15 7.95
CA VAL A 62 8.42 -1.20 8.92
C VAL A 62 8.56 -1.82 10.32
N VAL A 63 7.53 -2.55 10.77
CA VAL A 63 7.57 -3.21 12.07
C VAL A 63 8.62 -4.33 12.10
N ALA A 64 8.79 -5.09 11.01
CA ALA A 64 9.80 -6.14 10.91
C ALA A 64 11.24 -5.60 10.99
N GLN A 65 11.48 -4.37 10.54
CA GLN A 65 12.81 -3.74 10.62
C GLN A 65 13.28 -3.43 12.05
N ARG A 66 12.39 -3.44 13.04
CA ARG A 66 12.75 -3.13 14.45
C ARG A 66 13.43 -4.29 15.17
N GLY A 67 13.22 -5.51 14.74
CA GLY A 67 13.61 -6.70 15.49
C GLY A 67 14.82 -7.38 14.88
N ASP A 68 15.67 -7.97 15.74
CA ASP A 68 16.65 -8.99 15.35
C ASP A 68 15.99 -10.25 14.74
N ASN A 69 14.78 -10.13 14.29
CA ASN A 69 13.93 -11.24 13.87
C ASN A 69 14.12 -11.61 12.40
N ILE A 70 14.51 -12.79 12.24
CA ILE A 70 14.42 -13.90 11.26
C ILE A 70 13.70 -13.59 9.93
N GLN A 71 12.89 -12.57 9.79
CA GLN A 71 12.17 -12.25 8.57
C GLN A 71 12.88 -11.12 7.84
N ASP A 72 13.32 -11.43 6.62
CA ASP A 72 13.91 -10.42 5.75
C ASP A 72 12.82 -9.37 5.39
N PRO A 73 12.99 -8.10 5.78
CA PRO A 73 12.02 -7.06 5.44
C PRO A 73 11.80 -6.91 3.93
N THR A 74 12.80 -7.27 3.11
CA THR A 74 12.70 -7.23 1.64
C THR A 74 11.57 -8.08 1.10
N ASP A 75 11.21 -9.18 1.79
CA ASP A 75 10.11 -10.07 1.42
C ASP A 75 8.77 -9.33 1.22
N TYR A 76 8.46 -8.34 2.06
CA TYR A 76 7.21 -7.58 1.95
C TYR A 76 7.23 -6.61 0.78
N PHE A 77 8.38 -5.96 0.54
CA PHE A 77 8.56 -5.06 -0.59
C PHE A 77 8.48 -5.80 -1.91
N ASP A 78 9.14 -6.95 -2.00
CA ASP A 78 9.12 -7.80 -3.19
C ASP A 78 7.69 -8.30 -3.48
N LEU A 79 6.95 -8.69 -2.44
CA LEU A 79 5.55 -9.05 -2.60
C LEU A 79 4.69 -7.88 -3.11
N MET A 80 4.86 -6.68 -2.55
CA MET A 80 4.12 -5.48 -3.00
C MET A 80 4.41 -5.18 -4.46
N THR A 81 5.67 -5.27 -4.88
CA THR A 81 6.08 -4.98 -6.27
C THR A 81 5.64 -6.07 -7.24
N SER A 82 5.64 -7.35 -6.83
CA SER A 82 5.17 -8.45 -7.69
C SER A 82 3.68 -8.35 -8.02
N LEU A 83 2.89 -7.74 -7.13
CA LEU A 83 1.46 -7.53 -7.37
C LEU A 83 1.16 -6.47 -8.44
N ILE A 84 2.10 -5.57 -8.77
CA ILE A 84 1.91 -4.51 -9.77
C ILE A 84 1.51 -5.08 -11.13
N GLY A 85 2.18 -6.15 -11.57
CA GLY A 85 1.92 -6.78 -12.86
C GLY A 85 0.62 -7.61 -12.92
N ARG A 86 -0.11 -7.73 -11.82
CA ARG A 86 -1.29 -8.60 -11.69
C ARG A 86 -2.64 -7.89 -11.83
N PHE A 87 -2.63 -6.57 -11.80
CA PHE A 87 -3.83 -5.75 -11.84
C PHE A 87 -3.77 -4.77 -13.01
N SER A 88 -4.94 -4.31 -13.45
CA SER A 88 -5.02 -3.33 -14.53
C SER A 88 -4.49 -1.96 -14.08
N VAL A 89 -4.09 -1.13 -15.05
CA VAL A 89 -3.64 0.24 -14.78
C VAL A 89 -4.68 1.03 -14.00
N ARG A 90 -5.96 0.86 -14.34
CA ARG A 90 -7.06 1.54 -13.65
C ARG A 90 -7.13 1.15 -12.18
N GLU A 91 -7.09 -0.15 -11.87
CA GLU A 91 -7.11 -0.65 -10.49
C GLU A 91 -5.91 -0.15 -9.68
N ILE A 92 -4.73 -0.08 -10.31
CA ILE A 92 -3.51 0.45 -9.69
C ILE A 92 -3.67 1.94 -9.37
N ILE A 93 -4.17 2.75 -10.32
CA ILE A 93 -4.36 4.18 -10.12
C ILE A 93 -5.42 4.45 -9.06
N ASP A 94 -6.56 3.79 -9.12
CA ASP A 94 -7.64 3.94 -8.13
C ASP A 94 -7.16 3.56 -6.71
N SER A 95 -6.38 2.48 -6.60
CA SER A 95 -5.75 2.09 -5.34
C SER A 95 -4.73 3.10 -4.85
N SER A 96 -3.95 3.69 -5.75
CA SER A 96 -3.00 4.75 -5.41
C SER A 96 -3.68 6.03 -4.95
N VAL A 97 -4.83 6.38 -5.52
CA VAL A 97 -5.66 7.51 -5.05
C VAL A 97 -6.12 7.27 -3.61
N LYS A 98 -6.61 6.05 -3.31
CA LYS A 98 -7.03 5.68 -1.96
C LYS A 98 -5.87 5.69 -0.97
N MET A 99 -4.70 5.17 -1.38
CA MET A 99 -3.47 5.24 -0.57
C MET A 99 -3.08 6.69 -0.27
N ALA A 100 -2.98 7.55 -1.30
CA ALA A 100 -2.61 8.95 -1.12
C ALA A 100 -3.61 9.70 -0.24
N SER A 101 -4.91 9.40 -0.35
CA SER A 101 -5.95 9.95 0.52
C SER A 101 -5.71 9.54 1.97
N TYR A 102 -5.53 8.26 2.24
CA TYR A 102 -5.24 7.75 3.58
C TYR A 102 -3.97 8.40 4.18
N LEU A 103 -2.88 8.46 3.40
CA LEU A 103 -1.62 9.05 3.85
C LEU A 103 -1.73 10.55 4.15
N SER A 104 -2.60 11.28 3.45
CA SER A 104 -2.84 12.71 3.73
C SER A 104 -3.58 12.97 5.04
N GLU A 105 -4.28 11.96 5.55
CA GLU A 105 -5.04 12.02 6.82
C GLU A 105 -4.19 11.60 8.04
N ILE A 106 -3.14 10.80 7.83
CA ILE A 106 -2.25 10.37 8.91
C ILE A 106 -1.43 11.55 9.42
N LYS A 107 -1.53 11.79 10.72
CA LYS A 107 -0.69 12.79 11.40
C LYS A 107 0.70 12.22 11.66
N PHE A 108 1.76 13.03 11.47
CA PHE A 108 3.11 12.62 11.87
C PHE A 108 3.26 12.37 13.38
N LYS A 109 2.51 13.11 14.20
CA LYS A 109 2.48 12.90 15.64
C LYS A 109 1.16 12.25 15.99
N MET A 110 1.18 10.92 16.07
CA MET A 110 0.05 10.13 16.52
C MET A 110 0.19 9.80 17.99
N THR A 111 -0.90 9.95 18.72
CA THR A 111 -1.01 9.47 20.09
C THR A 111 -1.33 7.97 20.08
N PRO A 112 -1.08 7.24 21.20
CA PRO A 112 -1.52 5.84 21.31
C PRO A 112 -3.03 5.66 21.07
N ASP A 113 -3.83 6.67 21.38
CA ASP A 113 -5.28 6.62 21.14
C ASP A 113 -5.64 6.87 19.67
N ASP A 114 -4.83 7.65 18.93
CA ASP A 114 -4.99 7.79 17.49
C ASP A 114 -4.65 6.45 16.79
N LEU A 115 -3.56 5.79 17.18
CA LEU A 115 -3.16 4.48 16.64
C LEU A 115 -4.22 3.41 16.89
N LYS A 116 -4.85 3.39 18.09
CA LYS A 116 -5.93 2.43 18.38
C LYS A 116 -7.17 2.62 17.51
N LYS A 117 -7.40 3.85 17.02
CA LYS A 117 -8.54 4.16 16.15
C LYS A 117 -8.24 3.90 14.68
N ASP A 118 -6.98 3.90 14.32
CA ASP A 118 -6.56 3.56 12.97
C ASP A 118 -6.64 2.03 12.77
N LYS A 119 -7.09 1.63 11.59
CA LYS A 119 -7.28 0.20 11.28
C LYS A 119 -6.07 -0.42 10.62
N ILE A 120 -5.22 0.39 10.02
CA ILE A 120 -4.08 -0.05 9.20
C ILE A 120 -2.79 0.00 10.02
N LEU A 121 -2.59 1.05 10.81
CA LEU A 121 -1.39 1.22 11.61
C LEU A 121 -1.39 0.27 12.81
N ASP A 122 -0.21 -0.29 13.11
CA ASP A 122 -0.04 -1.11 14.30
C ASP A 122 -0.04 -0.22 15.56
N THR A 123 -0.77 -0.66 16.59
CA THR A 123 -0.90 0.08 17.86
C THR A 123 0.41 0.28 18.61
N ASN A 124 1.44 -0.52 18.27
CA ASN A 124 2.77 -0.44 18.85
C ASN A 124 3.75 0.41 18.03
N MET A 125 3.30 1.06 16.95
CA MET A 125 4.17 1.92 16.15
C MET A 125 4.67 3.11 16.95
N THR A 126 5.97 3.35 16.86
CA THR A 126 6.63 4.55 17.39
C THR A 126 6.49 5.70 16.39
N GLN A 127 6.86 6.91 16.84
CA GLN A 127 6.94 8.07 15.96
C GLN A 127 7.89 7.85 14.77
N ASP A 128 9.02 7.19 15.01
CA ASP A 128 10.02 6.90 13.98
C ASP A 128 9.46 5.89 12.96
N ASP A 129 8.64 4.93 13.40
CA ASP A 129 8.01 3.99 12.47
C ASP A 129 6.96 4.63 11.59
N ILE A 130 6.20 5.59 12.10
CA ILE A 130 5.24 6.34 11.30
C ILE A 130 5.99 7.11 10.20
N ILE A 131 7.12 7.72 10.54
CA ILE A 131 7.97 8.41 9.57
C ILE A 131 8.54 7.42 8.55
N ASN A 132 9.07 6.28 9.01
CA ASN A 132 9.60 5.23 8.15
C ASN A 132 8.51 4.66 7.23
N PHE A 133 7.28 4.50 7.72
CA PHE A 133 6.14 4.09 6.92
C PHE A 133 5.85 5.07 5.78
N HIS A 134 5.82 6.39 6.06
CA HIS A 134 5.67 7.38 5.01
C HIS A 134 6.78 7.33 3.97
N TYR A 135 8.05 7.16 4.41
CA TYR A 135 9.19 7.00 3.51
C TYR A 135 9.06 5.77 2.63
N PHE A 136 8.75 4.65 3.24
CA PHE A 136 8.61 3.38 2.54
C PHE A 136 7.52 3.43 1.47
N ILE A 137 6.36 3.98 1.80
CA ILE A 137 5.26 4.14 0.84
C ILE A 137 5.64 5.09 -0.29
N ASN A 138 6.33 6.20 -0.01
CA ASN A 138 6.82 7.09 -1.07
C ASN A 138 7.80 6.39 -2.01
N PHE A 139 8.73 5.60 -1.45
CA PHE A 139 9.65 4.81 -2.24
C PHE A 139 8.91 3.76 -3.07
N PHE A 140 7.92 3.07 -2.49
CA PHE A 140 7.08 2.12 -3.22
C PHE A 140 6.33 2.80 -4.37
N MET A 141 5.68 3.95 -4.14
CA MET A 141 4.99 4.71 -5.18
C MET A 141 5.93 5.15 -6.31
N TYR A 142 7.13 5.60 -5.95
CA TYR A 142 8.15 5.92 -6.94
C TYR A 142 8.52 4.68 -7.78
N ARG A 143 8.78 3.54 -7.14
CA ARG A 143 9.10 2.28 -7.82
C ARG A 143 7.96 1.80 -8.70
N LEU A 144 6.72 1.91 -8.23
CA LEU A 144 5.51 1.57 -8.98
C LEU A 144 5.45 2.33 -10.31
N TYR A 145 5.51 3.67 -10.25
CA TYR A 145 5.34 4.51 -11.43
C TYR A 145 6.60 4.66 -12.30
N SER A 146 7.78 4.27 -11.80
CA SER A 146 9.02 4.23 -12.59
C SER A 146 9.37 2.84 -13.11
N SER A 147 8.59 1.80 -12.77
CA SER A 147 8.90 0.44 -13.19
C SER A 147 8.71 0.26 -14.70
N HIS A 148 9.64 -0.46 -15.32
CA HIS A 148 9.56 -0.80 -16.75
C HIS A 148 8.26 -1.55 -17.08
N ASP A 149 7.85 -2.46 -16.21
CA ASP A 149 6.65 -3.29 -16.41
C ASP A 149 5.37 -2.46 -16.38
N PHE A 150 5.31 -1.43 -15.53
CA PHE A 150 4.18 -0.50 -15.52
C PHE A 150 4.18 0.40 -16.76
N ILE A 151 5.32 1.05 -17.06
CA ILE A 151 5.41 2.02 -18.15
C ILE A 151 5.29 1.35 -19.52
N HIS A 152 6.08 0.33 -19.79
CA HIS A 152 6.15 -0.32 -21.10
C HIS A 152 5.30 -1.58 -21.20
N GLY A 153 4.97 -2.21 -20.09
CA GLY A 153 4.14 -3.40 -20.04
C GLY A 153 2.65 -3.10 -20.01
N GLN A 154 2.23 -2.20 -19.16
CA GLN A 154 0.81 -1.92 -18.90
C GLN A 154 0.34 -0.63 -19.60
N LEU A 155 0.97 0.52 -19.33
CA LEU A 155 0.57 1.79 -19.94
C LEU A 155 0.64 1.78 -21.47
N ALA A 156 1.67 1.15 -22.04
CA ALA A 156 1.83 1.08 -23.50
C ALA A 156 0.75 0.25 -24.22
N ARG A 157 -0.09 -0.50 -23.49
CA ARG A 157 -1.16 -1.32 -24.04
C ARG A 157 -2.55 -0.71 -23.89
N ILE A 158 -2.64 0.48 -23.31
CA ILE A 158 -3.90 1.18 -23.09
C ILE A 158 -4.44 1.67 -24.44
N THR A 159 -5.73 1.47 -24.68
CA THR A 159 -6.44 2.01 -25.84
C THR A 159 -6.75 3.49 -25.65
N GLU A 160 -7.01 4.23 -26.74
CA GLU A 160 -7.41 5.65 -26.67
C GLU A 160 -8.64 5.89 -25.80
N GLU A 161 -9.60 4.97 -25.81
CA GLU A 161 -10.82 5.06 -25.01
C GLU A 161 -10.52 4.87 -23.51
N GLU A 162 -9.63 3.94 -23.17
CA GLU A 162 -9.16 3.74 -21.80
C GLU A 162 -8.31 4.93 -21.31
N GLU A 163 -7.51 5.54 -22.19
CA GLU A 163 -6.71 6.73 -21.88
C GLU A 163 -7.58 7.90 -21.43
N LEU A 164 -8.69 8.16 -22.11
CA LEU A 164 -9.63 9.21 -21.73
C LEU A 164 -10.21 8.98 -20.33
N ASN A 165 -10.56 7.75 -20.01
CA ASN A 165 -11.10 7.37 -18.70
C ASN A 165 -10.02 7.42 -17.59
N LEU A 166 -8.75 7.21 -17.93
CA LEU A 166 -7.65 7.26 -16.99
C LEU A 166 -7.21 8.69 -16.67
N ASN A 167 -7.39 9.65 -17.58
CA ASN A 167 -6.98 11.03 -17.37
C ASN A 167 -7.64 11.67 -16.14
N GLU A 168 -8.92 11.40 -15.89
CA GLU A 168 -9.62 11.86 -14.68
C GLU A 168 -9.03 11.23 -13.41
N ALA A 169 -8.78 9.92 -13.44
CA ALA A 169 -8.17 9.21 -12.32
C ALA A 169 -6.74 9.70 -12.04
N TYR A 170 -5.93 9.98 -13.07
CA TYR A 170 -4.62 10.59 -12.93
C TYR A 170 -4.69 12.00 -12.34
N GLY A 171 -5.61 12.82 -12.80
CA GLY A 171 -5.83 14.16 -12.23
C GLY A 171 -6.18 14.09 -10.75
N THR A 172 -7.03 13.15 -10.38
CA THR A 172 -7.38 12.88 -8.98
C THR A 172 -6.17 12.42 -8.17
N LEU A 173 -5.37 11.48 -8.71
CA LEU A 173 -4.15 11.01 -8.07
C LEU A 173 -3.15 12.14 -7.83
N LEU A 174 -2.90 12.96 -8.84
CA LEU A 174 -1.98 14.11 -8.72
C LEU A 174 -2.43 15.08 -7.63
N ASN A 175 -3.72 15.40 -7.57
CA ASN A 175 -4.27 16.26 -6.52
C ASN A 175 -4.09 15.65 -5.12
N LYS A 176 -4.29 14.35 -4.97
CA LYS A 176 -4.08 13.65 -3.69
C LYS A 176 -2.61 13.58 -3.31
N LEU A 177 -1.72 13.34 -4.26
CA LEU A 177 -0.27 13.38 -4.03
C LEU A 177 0.20 14.78 -3.63
N LEU A 178 -0.34 15.85 -4.22
CA LEU A 178 -0.05 17.23 -3.80
C LEU A 178 -0.48 17.48 -2.36
N GLN A 179 -1.69 17.06 -1.97
CA GLN A 179 -2.15 17.13 -0.58
C GLN A 179 -1.23 16.36 0.37
N TYR A 180 -0.80 15.19 -0.04
CA TYR A 180 0.12 14.36 0.73
C TYR A 180 1.52 14.99 0.86
N THR A 181 2.02 15.69 -0.17
CA THR A 181 3.31 16.39 -0.06
C THR A 181 3.30 17.46 1.04
N GLU A 182 2.17 18.13 1.27
CA GLU A 182 2.05 19.07 2.39
C GLU A 182 2.26 18.39 3.75
N VAL A 183 1.86 17.14 3.87
CA VAL A 183 2.08 16.32 5.07
C VAL A 183 3.57 16.01 5.23
N ILE A 184 4.23 15.56 4.14
CA ILE A 184 5.66 15.22 4.14
C ILE A 184 6.54 16.43 4.48
N PHE A 185 6.25 17.60 3.95
CA PHE A 185 7.02 18.82 4.24
C PHE A 185 6.93 19.29 5.70
N LYS A 186 6.00 18.75 6.48
CA LYS A 186 5.93 18.99 7.93
C LYS A 186 6.88 18.12 8.74
N ILE A 187 7.54 17.12 8.10
CA ILE A 187 8.56 16.30 8.77
C ILE A 187 9.78 17.18 9.02
N PRO A 188 10.29 17.25 10.28
CA PRO A 188 11.49 18.02 10.60
C PRO A 188 12.69 17.55 9.76
N LEU A 189 13.48 18.49 9.24
CA LEU A 189 14.68 18.18 8.44
C LEU A 189 15.69 17.30 9.21
N SER A 190 15.68 17.33 10.54
CA SER A 190 16.51 16.46 11.38
C SER A 190 16.23 14.96 11.20
N TYR A 191 15.04 14.61 10.75
CA TYR A 191 14.73 13.21 10.40
C TYR A 191 15.31 12.82 9.04
N TRP A 192 15.32 13.76 8.07
CA TRP A 192 15.89 13.51 6.75
C TRP A 192 17.41 13.29 6.76
N SER A 193 18.11 13.87 7.73
CA SER A 193 19.56 13.72 7.85
C SER A 193 20.02 12.41 8.49
N ARG A 194 19.14 11.69 9.21
CA ARG A 194 19.48 10.44 9.89
C ARG A 194 19.45 9.21 8.98
N GLN A 195 18.79 9.30 7.84
CA GLN A 195 18.60 8.18 6.90
C GLN A 195 19.56 8.26 5.70
N ASN A 196 20.81 8.68 5.91
CA ASN A 196 21.85 8.66 4.87
C ASN A 196 22.42 7.25 4.59
N GLU A 197 21.84 6.20 5.13
CA GLU A 197 22.12 4.85 4.65
C GLU A 197 21.07 4.48 3.58
N PRO A 198 21.49 4.27 2.33
CA PRO A 198 20.56 3.95 1.27
C PRO A 198 19.93 2.57 1.55
N TYR A 199 18.63 2.49 1.39
CA TYR A 199 17.91 1.22 1.23
C TYR A 199 18.24 0.60 -0.15
N PHE A 200 19.55 0.39 -0.42
CA PHE A 200 20.05 -0.20 -1.67
C PHE A 200 20.84 -1.47 -1.38
#